data_3eb9eaa63c68e7d6602dac3d53dee377
#
_entry.id   3eb9eaa63c68e7d6602dac3d53dee377
#
_cell.length_a   1.000
_cell.length_b   1.000
_cell.length_c   1.000
_cell.angle_alpha   90.00
_cell.angle_beta   90.00
_cell.angle_gamma   90.00
#
_symmetry.space_group_name_H-M   'P 1'
#
loop_
_entity.id
_entity.type
_entity.pdbx_description
1 polymer ?
#
loop_
_entity_poly.entity_id
_entity_poly.type
_entity_poly.pdbx_seq_one_letter_code
_entity_poly.pdbx_strand_id
1 'polypeptide(L)'
;MNTETLAAPVHKPKPKWLRVKLPTGKKYTELRSLVDKYDLHTICTSGSCPNMGECWSEGTATFMILGNVCTRSCGFCGVKTGRPDTLDWEEPEKVARSIKLMKIKHAVITSVDRDDLKDMGSIMWAETVKAIRRMNPDTTLETLIPDFQGNERNIDRIVEVAPEVVSHNMETVKRLTREVRIQAQYERSLGVLKYLKEQGIRRTKSGIMLGLGAVSYTHLTLPTNREV
;
A
#
# COMPACT_ATOMS: atom_id res chain seq x y z
N MET A 1 10.99 45.52 20.84
CA MET A 1 10.34 44.27 20.46
C MET A 1 10.40 44.19 18.94
N ASN A 2 11.38 43.44 18.40
CA ASN A 2 11.53 43.24 16.97
C ASN A 2 10.63 42.08 16.58
N THR A 3 9.54 42.37 15.90
CA THR A 3 8.72 41.37 15.19
C THR A 3 9.39 41.03 13.88
N GLU A 4 10.23 40.00 13.86
CA GLU A 4 10.65 39.39 12.59
C GLU A 4 9.44 38.80 11.88
N THR A 5 9.01 39.45 10.82
CA THR A 5 7.99 38.97 9.92
C THR A 5 8.60 37.79 9.15
N LEU A 6 8.23 36.57 9.53
CA LEU A 6 8.59 35.35 8.77
C LEU A 6 8.06 35.51 7.35
N ALA A 7 8.96 35.65 6.39
CA ALA A 7 8.63 35.73 4.98
C ALA A 7 7.88 34.43 4.58
N ALA A 8 6.76 34.60 3.89
CA ALA A 8 5.97 33.45 3.40
C ALA A 8 6.86 32.52 2.54
N PRO A 9 6.73 31.21 2.66
CA PRO A 9 7.56 30.26 1.93
C PRO A 9 7.37 30.48 0.40
N VAL A 10 8.47 30.80 -0.27
CA VAL A 10 8.50 30.98 -1.73
C VAL A 10 8.19 29.63 -2.37
N HIS A 11 7.02 29.51 -2.99
CA HIS A 11 6.58 28.31 -3.67
C HIS A 11 7.40 28.09 -4.95
N LYS A 12 8.47 27.30 -4.87
CA LYS A 12 9.26 26.93 -6.03
C LYS A 12 8.46 25.93 -6.90
N PRO A 13 8.40 26.15 -8.24
CA PRO A 13 7.71 25.21 -9.12
C PRO A 13 8.35 23.81 -9.04
N LYS A 14 7.52 22.76 -9.05
CA LYS A 14 8.01 21.36 -9.02
C LYS A 14 8.96 21.12 -10.20
N PRO A 15 10.09 20.42 -9.98
CA PRO A 15 11.01 20.03 -11.05
C PRO A 15 10.30 19.24 -12.14
N LYS A 16 10.81 19.27 -13.38
CA LYS A 16 10.17 18.63 -14.53
C LYS A 16 9.93 17.12 -14.32
N TRP A 17 10.83 16.43 -13.64
CA TRP A 17 10.74 14.99 -13.35
C TRP A 17 9.66 14.62 -12.33
N LEU A 18 9.14 15.59 -11.56
CA LEU A 18 7.98 15.41 -10.66
C LEU A 18 6.64 15.74 -11.33
N ARG A 19 6.65 16.14 -12.60
CA ARG A 19 5.42 16.44 -13.32
C ARG A 19 4.84 15.16 -13.91
N VAL A 20 3.60 14.84 -13.53
CA VAL A 20 2.85 13.72 -14.07
C VAL A 20 2.00 14.18 -15.24
N LYS A 21 1.89 13.36 -16.27
CA LYS A 21 0.98 13.62 -17.40
C LYS A 21 -0.47 13.47 -16.92
N LEU A 22 -1.35 14.34 -17.40
CA LEU A 22 -2.78 14.19 -17.15
C LEU A 22 -3.27 12.84 -17.72
N PRO A 23 -4.12 12.13 -17.00
CA PRO A 23 -4.66 10.85 -17.43
C PRO A 23 -5.72 11.07 -18.52
N THR A 24 -5.31 11.02 -19.80
CA THR A 24 -6.18 11.27 -20.97
C THR A 24 -6.31 10.05 -21.89
N GLY A 25 -5.68 8.93 -21.55
CA GLY A 25 -5.68 7.72 -22.39
C GLY A 25 -7.06 7.04 -22.46
N LYS A 26 -7.40 6.47 -23.64
CA LYS A 26 -8.65 5.74 -23.87
C LYS A 26 -8.89 4.64 -22.81
N LYS A 27 -7.88 3.82 -22.50
CA LYS A 27 -7.97 2.80 -21.45
C LYS A 27 -8.29 3.37 -20.08
N TYR A 28 -7.66 4.50 -19.71
CA TYR A 28 -7.96 5.17 -18.45
C TYR A 28 -9.42 5.59 -18.37
N THR A 29 -9.94 6.21 -19.44
CA THR A 29 -11.34 6.68 -19.48
C THR A 29 -12.32 5.50 -19.40
N GLU A 30 -12.04 4.40 -20.10
CA GLU A 30 -12.84 3.16 -20.04
C GLU A 30 -12.84 2.58 -18.61
N LEU A 31 -11.67 2.47 -17.97
CA LEU A 31 -11.57 1.95 -16.60
C LEU A 31 -12.24 2.88 -15.59
N ARG A 32 -12.11 4.19 -15.76
CA ARG A 32 -12.80 5.16 -14.92
C ARG A 32 -14.31 4.99 -14.99
N SER A 33 -14.85 4.87 -16.21
CA SER A 33 -16.28 4.61 -16.42
C SER A 33 -16.75 3.30 -15.79
N LEU A 34 -15.92 2.24 -15.81
CA LEU A 34 -16.23 0.98 -15.15
C LEU A 34 -16.24 1.13 -13.62
N VAL A 35 -15.25 1.81 -13.06
CA VAL A 35 -15.18 2.10 -11.61
C VAL A 35 -16.43 2.84 -11.16
N ASP A 36 -16.81 3.91 -11.88
CA ASP A 36 -17.99 4.71 -11.54
C ASP A 36 -19.31 3.92 -11.74
N LYS A 37 -19.41 3.14 -12.83
CA LYS A 37 -20.61 2.35 -13.14
C LYS A 37 -20.90 1.22 -12.15
N TYR A 38 -19.85 0.56 -11.65
CA TYR A 38 -19.97 -0.61 -10.79
C TYR A 38 -19.61 -0.32 -9.33
N ASP A 39 -19.44 0.96 -8.98
CA ASP A 39 -19.05 1.41 -7.63
C ASP A 39 -17.84 0.64 -7.07
N LEU A 40 -16.79 0.53 -7.90
CA LEU A 40 -15.59 -0.22 -7.54
C LEU A 40 -14.66 0.63 -6.69
N HIS A 41 -14.21 0.09 -5.56
CA HIS A 41 -13.33 0.80 -4.65
C HIS A 41 -11.85 0.51 -4.93
N THR A 42 -11.11 1.55 -5.33
CA THR A 42 -9.65 1.49 -5.46
C THR A 42 -9.01 2.61 -4.65
N ILE A 43 -7.90 2.32 -3.99
CA ILE A 43 -7.12 3.36 -3.31
C ILE A 43 -6.56 4.39 -4.30
N CYS A 44 -6.39 4.00 -5.57
CA CYS A 44 -6.00 4.93 -6.63
C CYS A 44 -6.96 6.10 -6.78
N THR A 45 -8.27 5.82 -6.64
CA THR A 45 -9.33 6.82 -6.74
C THR A 45 -9.46 7.62 -5.45
N SER A 46 -9.64 6.94 -4.30
CA SER A 46 -9.84 7.59 -3.00
C SER A 46 -8.60 8.34 -2.51
N GLY A 47 -7.40 7.87 -2.85
CA GLY A 47 -6.14 8.51 -2.51
C GLY A 47 -5.67 9.58 -3.50
N SER A 48 -6.48 9.92 -4.53
CA SER A 48 -6.10 10.90 -5.58
C SER A 48 -4.70 10.66 -6.15
N CYS A 49 -4.40 9.39 -6.47
CA CYS A 49 -3.06 8.97 -6.88
C CYS A 49 -2.63 9.66 -8.18
N PRO A 50 -1.49 10.39 -8.22
CA PRO A 50 -1.04 11.07 -9.42
C PRO A 50 -0.62 10.11 -10.55
N ASN A 51 -0.29 8.87 -10.24
CA ASN A 51 0.16 7.85 -11.18
C ASN A 51 -1.00 7.00 -11.75
N MET A 52 -2.24 7.26 -11.32
CA MET A 52 -3.40 6.45 -11.69
C MET A 52 -3.57 6.28 -13.21
N GLY A 53 -3.36 7.35 -13.98
CA GLY A 53 -3.50 7.33 -15.43
C GLY A 53 -2.51 6.38 -16.11
N GLU A 54 -1.26 6.38 -15.68
CA GLU A 54 -0.20 5.51 -16.19
C GLU A 54 -0.45 4.05 -15.77
N CYS A 55 -0.59 3.81 -14.46
CA CYS A 55 -0.82 2.48 -13.92
C CYS A 55 -2.05 1.77 -14.54
N TRP A 56 -3.17 2.46 -14.63
CA TRP A 56 -4.38 1.88 -15.20
C TRP A 56 -4.24 1.61 -16.70
N SER A 57 -3.53 2.47 -17.43
CA SER A 57 -3.25 2.25 -18.86
C SER A 57 -2.37 1.02 -19.10
N GLU A 58 -1.50 0.68 -18.16
CA GLU A 58 -0.65 -0.51 -18.19
C GLU A 58 -1.36 -1.77 -17.64
N GLY A 59 -2.53 -1.63 -17.05
CA GLY A 59 -3.29 -2.72 -16.44
C GLY A 59 -2.89 -3.03 -15.01
N THR A 60 -2.39 -2.04 -14.27
CA THR A 60 -2.06 -2.14 -12.84
C THR A 60 -3.03 -1.29 -12.03
N ALA A 61 -3.55 -1.83 -10.93
CA ALA A 61 -4.37 -1.08 -9.98
C ALA A 61 -4.13 -1.55 -8.55
N THR A 62 -4.33 -0.63 -7.59
CA THR A 62 -4.20 -0.91 -6.16
C THR A 62 -5.57 -0.90 -5.50
N PHE A 63 -5.89 -1.98 -4.79
CA PHE A 63 -7.12 -2.16 -4.04
C PHE A 63 -6.80 -2.13 -2.54
N MET A 64 -7.67 -1.49 -1.77
CA MET A 64 -7.55 -1.45 -0.31
C MET A 64 -8.66 -2.32 0.30
N ILE A 65 -8.28 -3.20 1.22
CA ILE A 65 -9.17 -4.12 1.91
C ILE A 65 -9.27 -3.81 3.41
N LEU A 66 -10.15 -4.50 4.11
CA LEU A 66 -10.45 -4.37 5.53
C LEU A 66 -11.19 -3.07 5.89
N GLY A 67 -11.85 -2.47 4.89
CA GLY A 67 -12.63 -1.25 5.05
C GLY A 67 -11.83 0.03 4.78
N ASN A 68 -12.34 1.16 5.28
CA ASN A 68 -11.85 2.51 4.99
C ASN A 68 -11.41 3.31 6.23
N VAL A 69 -11.42 2.69 7.41
CA VAL A 69 -10.97 3.29 8.68
C VAL A 69 -9.84 2.48 9.25
N CYS A 70 -8.71 3.12 9.52
CA CYS A 70 -7.50 2.50 10.04
C CYS A 70 -7.41 2.67 11.56
N THR A 71 -6.92 1.65 12.27
CA THR A 71 -6.64 1.75 13.72
C THR A 71 -5.37 2.54 14.01
N ARG A 72 -4.53 2.81 12.99
CA ARG A 72 -3.26 3.54 13.12
C ARG A 72 -3.31 4.90 12.45
N SER A 73 -2.51 5.85 12.99
CA SER A 73 -2.44 7.25 12.56
C SER A 73 -1.05 7.61 12.01
N CYS A 74 -0.72 7.13 10.82
CA CYS A 74 0.54 7.52 10.16
C CYS A 74 0.42 8.96 9.62
N GLY A 75 1.39 9.84 9.94
CA GLY A 75 1.32 11.27 9.65
C GLY A 75 1.29 11.66 8.17
N PHE A 76 1.64 10.74 7.27
CA PHE A 76 1.60 10.94 5.80
C PHE A 76 0.35 10.35 5.14
N CYS A 77 -0.43 9.54 5.88
CA CYS A 77 -1.53 8.77 5.31
C CYS A 77 -2.84 9.57 5.33
N GLY A 78 -3.52 9.62 4.20
CA GLY A 78 -4.83 10.27 4.07
C GLY A 78 -6.02 9.38 4.48
N VAL A 79 -5.79 8.15 4.90
CA VAL A 79 -6.86 7.23 5.34
C VAL A 79 -7.39 7.68 6.70
N LYS A 80 -8.72 7.65 6.85
CA LYS A 80 -9.39 8.03 8.09
C LYS A 80 -8.93 7.13 9.25
N THR A 81 -8.52 7.73 10.35
CA THR A 81 -8.16 7.03 11.58
C THR A 81 -9.35 6.97 12.54
N GLY A 82 -9.51 5.84 13.20
CA GLY A 82 -10.58 5.68 14.19
C GLY A 82 -10.89 4.23 14.51
N ARG A 83 -12.12 4.00 14.95
CA ARG A 83 -12.67 2.66 15.18
C ARG A 83 -13.29 2.15 13.88
N PRO A 84 -12.74 1.08 13.27
CA PRO A 84 -13.29 0.50 12.06
C PRO A 84 -14.65 -0.17 12.30
N ASP A 85 -15.43 -0.27 11.23
CA ASP A 85 -16.66 -1.05 11.21
C ASP A 85 -16.38 -2.57 11.25
N THR A 86 -17.44 -3.36 11.36
CA THR A 86 -17.38 -4.82 11.24
C THR A 86 -16.83 -5.23 9.88
N LEU A 87 -16.15 -6.41 9.83
CA LEU A 87 -15.62 -6.94 8.58
C LEU A 87 -16.73 -7.30 7.60
N ASP A 88 -16.53 -6.93 6.35
CA ASP A 88 -17.33 -7.40 5.23
C ASP A 88 -16.72 -8.69 4.66
N TRP A 89 -17.25 -9.82 5.04
CA TRP A 89 -16.78 -11.14 4.59
C TRP A 89 -16.98 -11.39 3.08
N GLU A 90 -17.73 -10.54 2.39
CA GLU A 90 -17.85 -10.58 0.93
C GLU A 90 -16.78 -9.74 0.21
N GLU A 91 -16.00 -8.95 0.94
CA GLU A 91 -14.97 -8.06 0.38
C GLU A 91 -13.97 -8.82 -0.52
N PRO A 92 -13.45 -10.03 -0.18
CA PRO A 92 -12.58 -10.81 -1.07
C PRO A 92 -13.17 -11.06 -2.46
N GLU A 93 -14.44 -11.46 -2.52
CA GLU A 93 -15.13 -11.71 -3.79
C GLU A 93 -15.38 -10.40 -4.57
N LYS A 94 -15.74 -9.33 -3.87
CA LYS A 94 -15.95 -8.01 -4.47
C LYS A 94 -14.66 -7.51 -5.13
N VAL A 95 -13.53 -7.63 -4.43
CA VAL A 95 -12.21 -7.24 -4.96
C VAL A 95 -11.82 -8.10 -6.16
N ALA A 96 -11.96 -9.43 -6.07
CA ALA A 96 -11.65 -10.34 -7.15
C ALA A 96 -12.51 -10.05 -8.41
N ARG A 97 -13.79 -9.73 -8.22
CA ARG A 97 -14.70 -9.33 -9.31
C ARG A 97 -14.30 -7.99 -9.92
N SER A 98 -13.89 -7.02 -9.10
CA SER A 98 -13.40 -5.72 -9.57
C SER A 98 -12.18 -5.86 -10.46
N ILE A 99 -11.20 -6.67 -10.05
CA ILE A 99 -10.00 -7.00 -10.83
C ILE A 99 -10.38 -7.60 -12.19
N LYS A 100 -11.34 -8.53 -12.20
CA LYS A 100 -11.83 -9.17 -13.44
C LYS A 100 -12.51 -8.18 -14.38
N LEU A 101 -13.41 -7.35 -13.86
CA LEU A 101 -14.12 -6.34 -14.63
C LEU A 101 -13.17 -5.29 -15.23
N MET A 102 -12.18 -4.88 -14.46
CA MET A 102 -11.15 -3.92 -14.89
C MET A 102 -10.08 -4.57 -15.78
N LYS A 103 -10.08 -5.90 -15.96
CA LYS A 103 -9.07 -6.66 -16.72
C LYS A 103 -7.64 -6.34 -16.27
N ILE A 104 -7.43 -6.29 -14.97
CA ILE A 104 -6.13 -5.95 -14.36
C ILE A 104 -5.16 -7.10 -14.57
N LYS A 105 -3.95 -6.78 -15.04
CA LYS A 105 -2.86 -7.73 -15.26
C LYS A 105 -2.00 -7.92 -14.02
N HIS A 106 -1.82 -6.82 -13.26
CA HIS A 106 -1.07 -6.81 -12.01
C HIS A 106 -1.87 -6.06 -10.94
N ALA A 107 -2.34 -6.78 -9.95
CA ALA A 107 -3.11 -6.20 -8.85
C ALA A 107 -2.22 -6.03 -7.62
N VAL A 108 -2.21 -4.82 -7.06
CA VAL A 108 -1.62 -4.54 -5.76
C VAL A 108 -2.73 -4.50 -4.73
N ILE A 109 -2.60 -5.31 -3.70
CA ILE A 109 -3.54 -5.33 -2.57
C ILE A 109 -2.86 -4.66 -1.39
N THR A 110 -3.53 -3.71 -0.78
CA THR A 110 -3.14 -3.10 0.49
C THR A 110 -4.30 -3.11 1.47
N SER A 111 -4.09 -2.73 2.71
CA SER A 111 -5.17 -2.66 3.70
C SER A 111 -5.02 -1.47 4.63
N VAL A 112 -6.09 -1.17 5.34
CA VAL A 112 -5.99 -0.47 6.62
C VAL A 112 -5.41 -1.41 7.68
N ASP A 113 -4.80 -0.87 8.74
CA ASP A 113 -4.43 -1.66 9.91
C ASP A 113 -5.69 -1.96 10.75
N ARG A 114 -5.77 -3.19 11.24
CA ARG A 114 -6.87 -3.70 12.07
C ARG A 114 -6.33 -4.30 13.38
N ASP A 115 -5.59 -3.49 14.13
CA ASP A 115 -5.06 -3.89 15.45
C ASP A 115 -6.17 -4.23 16.47
N ASP A 116 -7.43 -3.91 16.15
CA ASP A 116 -8.63 -4.26 16.90
C ASP A 116 -9.03 -5.75 16.75
N LEU A 117 -8.54 -6.44 15.73
CA LEU A 117 -8.82 -7.85 15.49
C LEU A 117 -7.72 -8.75 16.06
N LYS A 118 -8.09 -9.92 16.55
CA LYS A 118 -7.13 -10.90 17.11
C LYS A 118 -6.11 -11.38 16.07
N ASP A 119 -6.53 -11.54 14.84
CA ASP A 119 -5.71 -11.95 13.70
C ASP A 119 -5.21 -10.77 12.86
N MET A 120 -5.49 -9.53 13.28
CA MET A 120 -5.13 -8.28 12.60
C MET A 120 -5.56 -8.25 11.12
N GLY A 121 -6.61 -8.99 10.79
CA GLY A 121 -7.16 -9.11 9.44
C GLY A 121 -6.43 -10.09 8.53
N SER A 122 -5.45 -10.85 9.01
CA SER A 122 -4.64 -11.76 8.19
C SER A 122 -5.46 -12.89 7.54
N ILE A 123 -6.57 -13.32 8.14
CA ILE A 123 -7.50 -14.28 7.52
C ILE A 123 -8.14 -13.66 6.27
N MET A 124 -8.63 -12.43 6.38
CA MET A 124 -9.24 -11.72 5.25
C MET A 124 -8.22 -11.49 4.11
N TRP A 125 -6.97 -11.22 4.45
CA TRP A 125 -5.87 -11.13 3.50
C TRP A 125 -5.71 -12.43 2.71
N ALA A 126 -5.62 -13.57 3.40
CA ALA A 126 -5.49 -14.88 2.76
C ALA A 126 -6.69 -15.20 1.86
N GLU A 127 -7.92 -14.96 2.34
CA GLU A 127 -9.14 -15.18 1.55
C GLU A 127 -9.21 -14.26 0.31
N THR A 128 -8.74 -13.01 0.43
CA THR A 128 -8.65 -12.09 -0.72
C THR A 128 -7.72 -12.63 -1.80
N VAL A 129 -6.51 -13.07 -1.44
CA VAL A 129 -5.56 -13.65 -2.40
C VAL A 129 -6.14 -14.91 -3.06
N LYS A 130 -6.76 -15.80 -2.28
CA LYS A 130 -7.42 -17.01 -2.81
C LYS A 130 -8.55 -16.68 -3.78
N ALA A 131 -9.42 -15.73 -3.44
CA ALA A 131 -10.52 -15.30 -4.31
C ALA A 131 -10.01 -14.69 -5.62
N ILE A 132 -8.97 -13.85 -5.56
CA ILE A 132 -8.38 -13.26 -6.75
C ILE A 132 -7.79 -14.36 -7.64
N ARG A 133 -6.99 -15.29 -7.12
CA ARG A 133 -6.39 -16.38 -7.89
C ARG A 133 -7.45 -17.28 -8.56
N ARG A 134 -8.52 -17.59 -7.83
CA ARG A 134 -9.62 -18.40 -8.37
C ARG A 134 -10.31 -17.71 -9.55
N MET A 135 -10.57 -16.40 -9.44
CA MET A 135 -11.34 -15.64 -10.41
C MET A 135 -10.49 -15.07 -11.56
N ASN A 136 -9.21 -14.82 -11.30
CA ASN A 136 -8.26 -14.14 -12.19
C ASN A 136 -6.90 -14.87 -12.20
N PRO A 137 -6.83 -16.09 -12.75
CA PRO A 137 -5.63 -16.94 -12.68
C PRO A 137 -4.40 -16.33 -13.37
N ASP A 138 -4.61 -15.45 -14.36
CA ASP A 138 -3.53 -14.81 -15.13
C ASP A 138 -3.09 -13.47 -14.53
N THR A 139 -3.73 -13.00 -13.45
CA THR A 139 -3.37 -11.76 -12.77
C THR A 139 -2.25 -12.02 -11.77
N THR A 140 -1.16 -11.30 -11.89
CA THR A 140 -0.09 -11.31 -10.88
C THR A 140 -0.45 -10.45 -9.67
N LEU A 141 -0.02 -10.86 -8.48
CA LEU A 141 -0.38 -10.23 -7.21
C LEU A 141 0.83 -9.70 -6.46
N GLU A 142 0.73 -8.45 -6.06
CA GLU A 142 1.56 -7.86 -5.01
C GLU A 142 0.68 -7.60 -3.78
N THR A 143 1.16 -7.97 -2.60
CA THR A 143 0.51 -7.68 -1.33
C THR A 143 1.37 -6.71 -0.53
N LEU A 144 0.85 -5.50 -0.28
CA LEU A 144 1.48 -4.52 0.61
C LEU A 144 0.86 -4.66 2.00
N ILE A 145 1.48 -5.51 2.81
CA ILE A 145 0.96 -5.95 4.11
C ILE A 145 1.34 -5.00 5.25
N PRO A 146 0.51 -4.93 6.34
CA PRO A 146 0.90 -4.32 7.59
C PRO A 146 1.98 -5.16 8.30
N ASP A 147 2.50 -4.67 9.44
CA ASP A 147 3.49 -5.42 10.20
C ASP A 147 2.90 -6.55 11.05
N PHE A 148 1.58 -6.71 11.10
CA PHE A 148 0.85 -7.65 11.96
C PHE A 148 1.40 -7.71 13.39
N GLN A 149 1.92 -6.59 13.90
CA GLN A 149 2.64 -6.46 15.17
C GLN A 149 3.80 -7.48 15.35
N GLY A 150 4.35 -8.01 14.26
CA GLY A 150 5.39 -9.03 14.25
C GLY A 150 4.90 -10.45 14.58
N ASN A 151 3.60 -10.70 14.53
CA ASN A 151 3.03 -12.02 14.80
C ASN A 151 3.25 -12.94 13.59
N GLU A 152 4.19 -13.87 13.73
CA GLU A 152 4.57 -14.82 12.69
C GLU A 152 3.38 -15.62 12.15
N ARG A 153 2.47 -16.11 13.01
CA ARG A 153 1.28 -16.86 12.59
C ARG A 153 0.39 -16.07 11.62
N ASN A 154 0.33 -14.74 11.79
CA ASN A 154 -0.43 -13.88 10.88
C ASN A 154 0.32 -13.65 9.57
N ILE A 155 1.65 -13.56 9.62
CA ILE A 155 2.50 -13.45 8.45
C ILE A 155 2.50 -14.76 7.65
N ASP A 156 2.52 -15.91 8.32
CA ASP A 156 2.45 -17.24 7.69
C ASP A 156 1.24 -17.40 6.77
N ARG A 157 0.09 -16.84 7.14
CA ARG A 157 -1.10 -16.85 6.26
C ARG A 157 -0.86 -16.18 4.90
N ILE A 158 0.00 -15.15 4.88
CA ILE A 158 0.41 -14.51 3.63
C ILE A 158 1.40 -15.38 2.86
N VAL A 159 2.35 -16.00 3.60
CA VAL A 159 3.32 -16.94 3.02
C VAL A 159 2.62 -18.13 2.37
N GLU A 160 1.64 -18.72 3.06
CA GLU A 160 0.87 -19.87 2.58
C GLU A 160 0.12 -19.62 1.26
N VAL A 161 -0.40 -18.41 1.07
CA VAL A 161 -1.10 -18.06 -0.18
C VAL A 161 -0.15 -17.58 -1.27
N ALA A 162 1.13 -17.41 -0.95
CA ALA A 162 2.28 -17.21 -1.85
C ALA A 162 2.03 -16.20 -2.99
N PRO A 163 1.72 -14.91 -2.74
CA PRO A 163 1.65 -13.92 -3.82
C PRO A 163 3.02 -13.74 -4.49
N GLU A 164 3.05 -13.24 -5.73
CA GLU A 164 4.29 -13.09 -6.50
C GLU A 164 5.26 -12.08 -5.86
N VAL A 165 4.70 -11.06 -5.19
CA VAL A 165 5.47 -10.06 -4.44
C VAL A 165 4.79 -9.82 -3.10
N VAL A 166 5.57 -9.84 -2.02
CA VAL A 166 5.12 -9.38 -0.70
C VAL A 166 5.89 -8.13 -0.31
N SER A 167 5.16 -7.05 -0.11
CA SER A 167 5.71 -5.74 0.23
C SER A 167 5.37 -5.38 1.67
N HIS A 168 6.33 -4.76 2.36
CA HIS A 168 6.10 -4.08 3.62
C HIS A 168 6.97 -2.82 3.66
N ASN A 169 6.33 -1.65 3.73
CA ASN A 169 7.04 -0.39 3.63
C ASN A 169 7.68 0.04 4.96
N MET A 170 8.93 0.46 4.90
CA MET A 170 9.61 1.15 5.99
C MET A 170 9.16 2.60 6.16
N GLU A 171 8.72 3.22 5.08
CA GLU A 171 8.24 4.60 4.90
C GLU A 171 9.28 5.67 5.25
N THR A 172 10.02 5.51 6.34
CA THR A 172 11.04 6.47 6.79
C THR A 172 12.21 5.77 7.51
N VAL A 173 13.22 6.54 7.89
CA VAL A 173 14.39 6.08 8.63
C VAL A 173 14.09 5.88 10.11
N LYS A 174 14.91 5.08 10.81
CA LYS A 174 14.73 4.71 12.21
C LYS A 174 14.42 5.89 13.13
N ARG A 175 15.21 6.98 13.07
CA ARG A 175 15.07 8.16 13.95
C ARG A 175 13.71 8.87 13.81
N LEU A 176 13.05 8.75 12.64
CA LEU A 176 11.79 9.44 12.33
C LEU A 176 10.58 8.51 12.44
N THR A 177 10.77 7.21 12.60
CA THR A 177 9.67 6.24 12.61
C THR A 177 8.61 6.59 13.64
N ARG A 178 9.01 6.95 14.86
CA ARG A 178 8.07 7.26 15.94
C ARG A 178 7.25 8.53 15.70
N GLU A 179 7.80 9.50 14.96
CA GLU A 179 7.09 10.73 14.62
C GLU A 179 6.15 10.55 13.43
N VAL A 180 6.58 9.76 12.44
CA VAL A 180 5.88 9.58 11.15
C VAL A 180 4.88 8.43 11.20
N ARG A 181 5.21 7.35 11.94
CA ARG A 181 4.42 6.11 12.05
C ARG A 181 4.28 5.72 13.52
N ILE A 182 3.45 6.43 14.27
CA ILE A 182 3.37 6.40 15.74
C ILE A 182 3.28 4.97 16.32
N GLN A 183 2.46 4.09 15.72
CA GLN A 183 2.24 2.73 16.20
C GLN A 183 3.20 1.69 15.60
N ALA A 184 3.92 2.03 14.53
CA ALA A 184 4.87 1.12 13.92
C ALA A 184 6.24 1.18 14.60
N GLN A 185 6.99 0.08 14.51
CA GLN A 185 8.34 -0.03 15.04
C GLN A 185 9.31 -0.39 13.91
N TYR A 186 10.42 0.35 13.82
CA TYR A 186 11.40 0.17 12.75
C TYR A 186 11.96 -1.25 12.70
N GLU A 187 12.41 -1.78 13.85
CA GLU A 187 12.98 -3.12 13.95
C GLU A 187 11.94 -4.21 13.65
N ARG A 188 10.69 -4.00 14.04
CA ARG A 188 9.59 -4.91 13.70
C ARG A 188 9.37 -4.97 12.19
N SER A 189 9.36 -3.83 11.53
CA SER A 189 9.22 -3.77 10.07
C SER A 189 10.37 -4.46 9.34
N LEU A 190 11.61 -4.30 9.81
CA LEU A 190 12.75 -5.06 9.29
C LEU A 190 12.61 -6.56 9.56
N GLY A 191 12.14 -6.93 10.77
CA GLY A 191 11.88 -8.31 11.14
C GLY A 191 10.86 -8.99 10.23
N VAL A 192 9.77 -8.30 9.89
CA VAL A 192 8.75 -8.79 8.94
C VAL A 192 9.36 -9.08 7.57
N LEU A 193 10.15 -8.14 7.01
CA LEU A 193 10.79 -8.33 5.70
C LEU A 193 11.78 -9.50 5.72
N LYS A 194 12.58 -9.60 6.79
CA LYS A 194 13.51 -10.71 6.99
C LYS A 194 12.77 -12.05 7.07
N TYR A 195 11.74 -12.14 7.93
CA TYR A 195 10.95 -13.34 8.10
C TYR A 195 10.31 -13.81 6.79
N LEU A 196 9.68 -12.91 6.03
CA LEU A 196 9.12 -13.23 4.72
C LEU A 196 10.16 -13.87 3.78
N LYS A 197 11.39 -13.34 3.77
CA LYS A 197 12.48 -13.89 2.95
C LYS A 197 12.91 -15.26 3.44
N GLU A 198 13.04 -15.46 4.75
CA GLU A 198 13.40 -16.74 5.37
C GLU A 198 12.33 -17.82 5.12
N GLN A 199 11.05 -17.43 5.05
CA GLN A 199 9.94 -18.32 4.71
C GLN A 199 9.81 -18.58 3.20
N GLY A 200 10.76 -18.14 2.38
CA GLY A 200 10.83 -18.48 0.96
C GLY A 200 10.00 -17.62 0.02
N ILE A 201 9.49 -16.46 0.47
CA ILE A 201 8.84 -15.52 -0.44
C ILE A 201 9.83 -15.11 -1.53
N ARG A 202 9.44 -15.34 -2.79
CA ARG A 202 10.31 -15.14 -3.96
C ARG A 202 10.79 -13.70 -4.09
N ARG A 203 9.86 -12.74 -3.92
CA ARG A 203 10.16 -11.31 -4.01
C ARG A 203 9.59 -10.57 -2.82
N THR A 204 10.46 -10.02 -1.99
CA THR A 204 10.11 -9.07 -0.95
C THR A 204 10.43 -7.67 -1.44
N LYS A 205 9.55 -6.70 -1.13
CA LYS A 205 9.69 -5.31 -1.54
C LYS A 205 9.48 -4.39 -0.35
N SER A 206 10.19 -3.27 -0.33
CA SER A 206 9.98 -2.21 0.64
C SER A 206 9.98 -0.85 -0.03
N GLY A 207 9.37 0.14 0.62
CA GLY A 207 9.31 1.52 0.15
C GLY A 207 9.74 2.50 1.23
N ILE A 208 10.31 3.63 0.78
CA ILE A 208 10.69 4.77 1.62
C ILE A 208 10.18 6.04 0.95
N MET A 209 9.59 6.93 1.75
CA MET A 209 9.14 8.24 1.30
C MET A 209 10.25 9.27 1.45
N LEU A 210 10.68 9.84 0.33
CA LEU A 210 11.63 10.95 0.33
C LEU A 210 10.93 12.24 0.76
N GLY A 211 11.66 13.11 1.48
CA GLY A 211 11.15 14.42 1.90
C GLY A 211 10.49 14.46 3.28
N LEU A 212 10.41 13.33 4.00
CA LEU A 212 9.94 13.30 5.39
C LEU A 212 11.09 13.56 6.42
N GLY A 213 12.03 14.48 6.10
CA GLY A 213 13.19 14.77 6.93
C GLY A 213 14.32 13.74 6.85
N ALA A 214 14.18 12.70 6.05
CA ALA A 214 15.27 11.81 5.69
C ALA A 214 16.10 12.42 4.55
N VAL A 215 17.40 12.18 4.53
CA VAL A 215 18.32 12.66 3.49
C VAL A 215 18.81 11.49 2.63
N SER A 216 19.23 11.77 1.41
CA SER A 216 19.58 10.74 0.41
C SER A 216 20.57 9.68 0.90
N TYR A 217 21.60 10.06 1.66
CA TYR A 217 22.58 9.11 2.17
C TYR A 217 22.04 8.14 3.25
N THR A 218 21.02 8.54 4.02
CA THR A 218 20.39 7.63 5.00
C THR A 218 19.53 6.56 4.33
N HIS A 219 19.04 6.80 3.12
CA HIS A 219 18.31 5.82 2.34
C HIS A 219 19.26 4.80 1.67
N LEU A 220 20.45 5.24 1.28
CA LEU A 220 21.47 4.37 0.68
C LEU A 220 22.12 3.40 1.68
N THR A 221 22.00 3.67 2.98
CA THR A 221 22.56 2.82 4.05
C THR A 221 21.58 1.78 4.58
N LEU A 222 20.34 1.75 4.09
CA LEU A 222 19.47 0.60 4.34
C LEU A 222 20.16 -0.66 3.78
N PRO A 223 20.17 -1.77 4.54
CA PRO A 223 20.72 -3.03 4.03
C PRO A 223 19.78 -3.53 2.92
N THR A 224 19.95 -2.96 1.75
CA THR A 224 19.37 -3.48 0.53
C THR A 224 20.33 -4.57 0.06
N ASN A 225 19.96 -5.82 0.25
CA ASN A 225 20.58 -6.87 -0.53
C ASN A 225 20.32 -6.52 -2.01
N ARG A 226 21.37 -6.02 -2.66
CA ARG A 226 21.43 -5.83 -4.11
C ARG A 226 21.57 -7.18 -4.79
N GLU A 227 20.63 -8.06 -4.58
CA GLU A 227 20.46 -9.23 -5.41
C GLU A 227 19.03 -9.18 -5.94
N VAL A 228 18.94 -8.51 -7.08
CA VAL A 228 17.78 -8.57 -7.97
C VAL A 228 17.99 -9.73 -8.92
#